data_609eea48c8b4ed38e27a0e0cfa9b9a36
#
_entry.id   609eea48c8b4ed38e27a0e0cfa9b9a36
#
_cell.length_a   1.000
_cell.length_b   1.000
_cell.length_c   1.000
_cell.angle_alpha   90.00
_cell.angle_beta   90.00
_cell.angle_gamma   90.00
#
_symmetry.space_group_name_H-M   'P 1'
#
loop_
_entity.id
_entity.type
_entity.pdbx_description
1 polymer ?
#
loop_
_entity_poly.entity_id
_entity_poly.type
_entity_poly.pdbx_seq_one_letter_code
_entity_poly.pdbx_strand_id
1 'polypeptide(L)'
;MPASAHVSPDEIRKGFSKAMSEMYRAEVPLYGALMELVAQVNAQTLEADPRLAQHLQRTGEMQRLDMERHGAIRLGTAAELATIRRLFAVMGMQPVGYYDLTPAGVPVHSTAFRAVHESALQTSPFRVFTSLLRLELIENPDLRAFAENALAKRSIFTPGALALIEQAERDGGLNVEDADEFIRQALETFRWHHTATVTAAQYQQLSDQHRLIADVVAFKGPHINHLTPRTLDIDQVQAAMPGKGITPKAVIEGPPPRQCPILLRQTSFKALDEPIAFTDAQGSHSARFGEIEQRGVALTPKGRALYDRLLNAARDELGAFPSEANAGRYGQLLAHHFQAFPDTYAQLREQGLAYFRYFATAQGLAARGNPAQPRTLPELIDAGHIDVEPLVYEDFLPVSAAGIFQSNLGDAAQSHYAANSNQAEFEKALGSPTIDELKLYGETQQRSVDECMRVLLG
;
A
#
# COMPACT_ATOMS: atom_id res chain seq x y z
N MET A 1 -37.77 14.17 14.26
CA MET A 1 -36.60 13.80 15.06
C MET A 1 -35.40 14.51 14.45
N PRO A 2 -34.47 15.09 15.20
CA PRO A 2 -33.27 15.62 14.57
C PRO A 2 -32.59 14.42 13.85
N ALA A 3 -32.17 14.65 12.60
CA ALA A 3 -31.39 13.64 11.86
C ALA A 3 -30.20 13.28 12.72
N SER A 4 -30.02 11.98 13.02
CA SER A 4 -28.84 11.50 13.73
C SER A 4 -27.62 11.93 12.91
N ALA A 5 -26.63 12.56 13.57
CA ALA A 5 -25.43 12.99 12.89
C ALA A 5 -24.73 11.78 12.27
N HIS A 6 -24.34 11.89 10.99
CA HIS A 6 -23.58 10.83 10.32
C HIS A 6 -22.18 10.71 10.94
N VAL A 7 -21.70 9.48 11.06
CA VAL A 7 -20.30 9.19 11.40
C VAL A 7 -19.42 9.62 10.23
N SER A 8 -18.28 10.23 10.51
CA SER A 8 -17.37 10.60 9.44
C SER A 8 -16.81 9.35 8.71
N PRO A 9 -16.59 9.41 7.39
CA PRO A 9 -15.96 8.31 6.66
C PRO A 9 -14.59 7.89 7.24
N ASP A 10 -13.86 8.84 7.81
CA ASP A 10 -12.56 8.60 8.43
C ASP A 10 -12.67 7.76 9.70
N GLU A 11 -13.67 7.99 10.54
CA GLU A 11 -13.93 7.16 11.73
C GLU A 11 -14.46 5.78 11.34
N ILE A 12 -15.27 5.65 10.29
CA ILE A 12 -15.68 4.33 9.75
C ILE A 12 -14.44 3.57 9.26
N ARG A 13 -13.55 4.20 8.51
CA ARG A 13 -12.28 3.59 8.05
C ARG A 13 -11.41 3.15 9.21
N LYS A 14 -11.28 3.97 10.25
CA LYS A 14 -10.53 3.66 11.46
C LYS A 14 -11.10 2.44 12.18
N GLY A 15 -12.41 2.38 12.36
CA GLY A 15 -13.12 1.23 12.94
C GLY A 15 -12.93 -0.04 12.10
N PHE A 16 -13.05 0.07 10.79
CA PHE A 16 -12.83 -1.05 9.87
C PHE A 16 -11.38 -1.56 9.90
N SER A 17 -10.38 -0.68 9.89
CA SER A 17 -8.97 -1.04 10.00
C SER A 17 -8.66 -1.80 11.29
N LYS A 18 -9.24 -1.35 12.41
CA LYS A 18 -9.12 -2.03 13.71
C LYS A 18 -9.74 -3.43 13.66
N ALA A 19 -10.99 -3.55 13.22
CA ALA A 19 -11.70 -4.82 13.10
C ALA A 19 -10.96 -5.80 12.16
N MET A 20 -10.41 -5.30 11.05
CA MET A 20 -9.58 -6.06 10.12
C MET A 20 -8.31 -6.60 10.81
N SER A 21 -7.61 -5.77 11.58
CA SER A 21 -6.42 -6.16 12.33
C SER A 21 -6.73 -7.25 13.38
N GLU A 22 -7.85 -7.11 14.09
CA GLU A 22 -8.30 -8.08 15.09
C GLU A 22 -8.66 -9.42 14.43
N MET A 23 -9.40 -9.38 13.32
CA MET A 23 -9.74 -10.58 12.53
C MET A 23 -8.47 -11.28 12.05
N TYR A 24 -7.55 -10.54 11.42
CA TYR A 24 -6.34 -11.11 10.85
C TYR A 24 -5.42 -11.70 11.93
N ARG A 25 -5.33 -11.05 13.10
CA ARG A 25 -4.57 -11.55 14.23
C ARG A 25 -5.13 -12.87 14.77
N ALA A 26 -6.45 -13.02 14.77
CA ALA A 26 -7.12 -14.25 15.18
C ALA A 26 -6.91 -15.40 14.18
N GLU A 27 -6.94 -15.06 12.87
CA GLU A 27 -6.79 -16.04 11.78
C GLU A 27 -5.32 -16.43 11.51
N VAL A 28 -4.37 -15.52 11.73
CA VAL A 28 -2.93 -15.69 11.48
C VAL A 28 -2.14 -15.34 12.75
N PRO A 29 -1.94 -16.30 13.68
CA PRO A 29 -1.28 -16.03 14.97
C PRO A 29 0.12 -15.43 14.86
N LEU A 30 0.92 -15.81 13.83
CA LEU A 30 2.25 -15.23 13.59
C LEU A 30 2.18 -13.72 13.29
N TYR A 31 1.09 -13.23 12.75
CA TYR A 31 0.89 -11.79 12.57
C TYR A 31 0.84 -11.06 13.91
N GLY A 32 0.23 -11.66 14.94
CA GLY A 32 0.22 -11.12 16.30
C GLY A 32 1.64 -10.94 16.85
N ALA A 33 2.48 -11.99 16.73
CA ALA A 33 3.88 -11.94 17.15
C ALA A 33 4.69 -10.90 16.34
N LEU A 34 4.43 -10.77 15.05
CA LEU A 34 5.04 -9.75 14.19
C LEU A 34 4.68 -8.33 14.65
N MET A 35 3.42 -8.08 14.99
CA MET A 35 2.94 -6.80 15.50
C MET A 35 3.63 -6.38 16.81
N GLU A 36 3.80 -7.34 17.74
CA GLU A 36 4.51 -7.09 18.99
C GLU A 36 5.99 -6.76 18.75
N LEU A 37 6.63 -7.47 17.81
CA LEU A 37 8.01 -7.22 17.42
C LEU A 37 8.16 -5.80 16.80
N VAL A 38 7.28 -5.42 15.89
CA VAL A 38 7.28 -4.10 15.26
C VAL A 38 7.09 -3.00 16.30
N ALA A 39 6.15 -3.15 17.23
CA ALA A 39 5.94 -2.18 18.31
C ALA A 39 7.18 -2.03 19.19
N GLN A 40 7.85 -3.14 19.54
CA GLN A 40 9.08 -3.14 20.32
C GLN A 40 10.21 -2.41 19.59
N VAL A 41 10.44 -2.72 18.31
CA VAL A 41 11.50 -2.08 17.49
C VAL A 41 11.21 -0.59 17.30
N ASN A 42 9.96 -0.21 17.01
CA ASN A 42 9.59 1.20 16.88
C ASN A 42 9.87 1.99 18.17
N ALA A 43 9.52 1.44 19.34
CA ALA A 43 9.80 2.08 20.63
C ALA A 43 11.31 2.25 20.85
N GLN A 44 12.12 1.23 20.59
CA GLN A 44 13.58 1.27 20.70
C GLN A 44 14.21 2.30 19.75
N THR A 45 13.71 2.37 18.50
CA THR A 45 14.19 3.33 17.50
C THR A 45 13.90 4.76 17.91
N LEU A 46 12.70 5.04 18.45
CA LEU A 46 12.33 6.37 18.93
C LEU A 46 13.12 6.80 20.16
N GLU A 47 13.43 5.86 21.05
CA GLU A 47 14.28 6.12 22.22
C GLU A 47 15.73 6.42 21.81
N ALA A 48 16.25 5.69 20.82
CA ALA A 48 17.62 5.83 20.32
C ALA A 48 17.81 7.09 19.45
N ASP A 49 16.77 7.57 18.77
CA ASP A 49 16.81 8.77 17.92
C ASP A 49 15.71 9.79 18.27
N PRO A 50 15.98 10.69 19.25
CA PRO A 50 15.06 11.77 19.62
C PRO A 50 14.77 12.76 18.48
N ARG A 51 15.65 12.88 17.48
CA ARG A 51 15.43 13.76 16.32
C ARG A 51 14.36 13.19 15.40
N LEU A 52 14.40 11.88 15.16
CA LEU A 52 13.35 11.17 14.44
C LEU A 52 12.01 11.30 15.17
N ALA A 53 11.98 11.14 16.49
CA ALA A 53 10.77 11.32 17.29
C ALA A 53 10.17 12.74 17.13
N GLN A 54 11.00 13.77 17.21
CA GLN A 54 10.58 15.17 17.00
C GLN A 54 10.07 15.39 15.56
N HIS A 55 10.75 14.82 14.57
CA HIS A 55 10.32 14.89 13.17
C HIS A 55 8.93 14.28 12.99
N LEU A 56 8.70 13.04 13.43
CA LEU A 56 7.41 12.36 13.35
C LEU A 56 6.30 13.10 14.10
N GLN A 57 6.64 13.79 15.19
CA GLN A 57 5.68 14.58 15.94
C GLN A 57 5.26 15.85 15.17
N ARG A 58 6.21 16.56 14.53
CA ARG A 58 5.93 17.75 13.71
C ARG A 58 5.10 17.43 12.47
N THR A 59 5.36 16.30 11.82
CA THR A 59 4.62 15.84 10.64
C THR A 59 3.29 15.18 10.98
N GLY A 60 3.00 14.93 12.27
CA GLY A 60 1.80 14.21 12.71
C GLY A 60 1.87 12.70 12.52
N GLU A 61 2.99 12.18 12.05
CA GLU A 61 3.18 10.75 11.79
C GLU A 61 3.24 9.92 13.08
N MET A 62 3.64 10.54 14.20
CA MET A 62 3.72 9.85 15.51
C MET A 62 2.37 9.26 15.92
N GLN A 63 1.28 10.01 15.75
CA GLN A 63 -0.06 9.57 16.17
C GLN A 63 -0.61 8.46 15.27
N ARG A 64 -0.14 8.39 14.02
CA ARG A 64 -0.64 7.40 13.06
C ARG A 64 0.21 6.13 12.98
N LEU A 65 1.42 6.12 13.54
CA LEU A 65 2.38 5.03 13.40
C LEU A 65 1.79 3.66 13.79
N ASP A 66 1.13 3.60 14.96
CA ASP A 66 0.51 2.35 15.44
C ASP A 66 -0.77 1.96 14.70
N MET A 67 -1.40 2.91 14.01
CA MET A 67 -2.62 2.70 13.23
C MET A 67 -2.33 2.37 11.77
N GLU A 68 -1.09 2.59 11.31
CA GLU A 68 -0.75 2.44 9.91
C GLU A 68 -0.77 0.96 9.49
N ARG A 69 -1.69 0.66 8.58
CA ARG A 69 -1.89 -0.68 8.03
C ARG A 69 -2.21 -0.57 6.55
N HIS A 70 -1.66 -1.51 5.80
CA HIS A 70 -2.22 -1.81 4.50
C HIS A 70 -2.43 -3.31 4.32
N GLY A 71 -3.28 -3.67 3.38
CA GLY A 71 -3.51 -5.05 2.99
C GLY A 71 -3.66 -5.18 1.48
N ALA A 72 -3.83 -6.40 1.01
CA ALA A 72 -4.09 -6.67 -0.41
C ALA A 72 -5.21 -7.69 -0.58
N ILE A 73 -6.05 -7.44 -1.57
CA ILE A 73 -7.11 -8.35 -2.03
C ILE A 73 -7.04 -8.55 -3.53
N ARG A 74 -7.62 -9.67 -3.99
CA ARG A 74 -7.67 -10.03 -5.41
C ARG A 74 -9.10 -10.36 -5.80
N LEU A 75 -9.60 -9.64 -6.80
CA LEU A 75 -10.95 -9.74 -7.31
C LEU A 75 -10.97 -10.48 -8.66
N GLY A 76 -12.08 -11.14 -8.96
CA GLY A 76 -12.23 -11.93 -10.16
C GLY A 76 -13.01 -11.23 -11.26
N THR A 77 -13.88 -10.26 -10.91
CA THR A 77 -14.81 -9.65 -11.89
C THR A 77 -14.87 -8.13 -11.78
N ALA A 78 -15.23 -7.48 -12.89
CA ALA A 78 -15.48 -6.04 -12.94
C ALA A 78 -16.59 -5.61 -11.96
N ALA A 79 -17.64 -6.43 -11.80
CA ALA A 79 -18.73 -6.15 -10.88
C ALA A 79 -18.25 -6.15 -9.42
N GLU A 80 -17.35 -7.08 -9.06
CA GLU A 80 -16.71 -7.08 -7.73
C GLU A 80 -15.88 -5.82 -7.52
N LEU A 81 -15.08 -5.40 -8.50
CA LEU A 81 -14.25 -4.21 -8.42
C LEU A 81 -15.11 -2.93 -8.28
N ALA A 82 -16.15 -2.77 -9.09
CA ALA A 82 -17.07 -1.64 -9.00
C ALA A 82 -17.75 -1.55 -7.62
N THR A 83 -18.14 -2.70 -7.06
CA THR A 83 -18.79 -2.75 -5.74
C THR A 83 -17.78 -2.49 -4.60
N ILE A 84 -16.54 -3.02 -4.68
CA ILE A 84 -15.47 -2.70 -3.73
C ILE A 84 -15.18 -1.19 -3.72
N ARG A 85 -15.16 -0.54 -4.89
CA ARG A 85 -15.01 0.93 -4.95
C ARG A 85 -16.10 1.65 -4.14
N ARG A 86 -17.38 1.22 -4.28
CA ARG A 86 -18.50 1.78 -3.53
C ARG A 86 -18.36 1.52 -2.02
N LEU A 87 -17.97 0.29 -1.64
CA LEU A 87 -17.72 -0.08 -0.25
C LEU A 87 -16.61 0.80 0.36
N PHE A 88 -15.49 0.99 -0.33
CA PHE A 88 -14.41 1.83 0.14
C PHE A 88 -14.76 3.33 0.12
N ALA A 89 -15.64 3.77 -0.76
CA ALA A 89 -16.13 5.16 -0.77
C ALA A 89 -16.90 5.53 0.50
N VAL A 90 -17.64 4.59 1.12
CA VAL A 90 -18.29 4.81 2.43
C VAL A 90 -17.26 5.13 3.52
N MET A 91 -16.04 4.60 3.38
CA MET A 91 -14.89 4.84 4.26
C MET A 91 -14.00 6.01 3.81
N GLY A 92 -14.44 6.83 2.83
CA GLY A 92 -13.66 7.95 2.31
C GLY A 92 -12.38 7.56 1.56
N MET A 93 -12.30 6.32 1.06
CA MET A 93 -11.14 5.83 0.30
C MET A 93 -11.40 5.96 -1.20
N GLN A 94 -10.40 6.39 -1.94
CA GLN A 94 -10.45 6.59 -3.39
C GLN A 94 -9.37 5.74 -4.08
N PRO A 95 -9.57 5.35 -5.34
CA PRO A 95 -8.57 4.60 -6.10
C PRO A 95 -7.43 5.53 -6.53
N VAL A 96 -6.23 5.26 -6.06
CA VAL A 96 -5.02 6.05 -6.33
C VAL A 96 -3.99 5.17 -7.01
N GLY A 97 -3.44 5.64 -8.10
CA GLY A 97 -2.49 4.91 -8.93
C GLY A 97 -3.13 3.77 -9.74
N TYR A 98 -2.52 3.50 -10.88
CA TYR A 98 -2.81 2.33 -11.70
C TYR A 98 -1.54 1.49 -11.82
N TYR A 99 -1.65 0.20 -11.58
CA TYR A 99 -0.53 -0.73 -11.59
C TYR A 99 -0.84 -1.90 -12.52
N ASP A 100 -0.16 -1.99 -13.67
CA ASP A 100 -0.19 -3.16 -14.53
C ASP A 100 0.91 -4.13 -14.12
N LEU A 101 0.54 -5.32 -13.67
CA LEU A 101 1.48 -6.35 -13.23
C LEU A 101 1.73 -7.41 -14.32
N THR A 102 1.07 -7.29 -15.47
CA THR A 102 1.23 -8.26 -16.57
C THR A 102 2.62 -8.23 -17.19
N PRO A 103 3.33 -7.07 -17.31
CA PRO A 103 4.73 -7.10 -17.74
C PRO A 103 5.64 -7.91 -16.80
N ALA A 104 5.22 -8.07 -15.57
CA ALA A 104 5.91 -8.88 -14.56
C ALA A 104 5.44 -10.34 -14.51
N GLY A 105 4.67 -10.80 -15.51
CA GLY A 105 4.15 -12.16 -15.59
C GLY A 105 2.96 -12.45 -14.67
N VAL A 106 2.36 -11.42 -14.06
CA VAL A 106 1.26 -11.57 -13.11
C VAL A 106 -0.04 -11.14 -13.76
N PRO A 107 -1.05 -12.03 -13.91
CA PRO A 107 -2.24 -11.77 -14.72
C PRO A 107 -3.26 -10.88 -14.01
N VAL A 108 -2.84 -9.73 -13.50
CA VAL A 108 -3.71 -8.75 -12.85
C VAL A 108 -3.31 -7.32 -13.19
N HIS A 109 -4.26 -6.41 -13.07
CA HIS A 109 -4.03 -4.99 -12.95
C HIS A 109 -4.70 -4.47 -11.67
N SER A 110 -4.22 -3.35 -11.12
CA SER A 110 -4.51 -3.00 -9.74
C SER A 110 -4.61 -1.50 -9.52
N THR A 111 -5.21 -1.12 -8.40
CA THR A 111 -5.16 0.22 -7.82
C THR A 111 -5.01 0.12 -6.30
N ALA A 112 -4.60 1.20 -5.66
CA ALA A 112 -4.61 1.30 -4.20
C ALA A 112 -5.80 2.14 -3.74
N PHE A 113 -6.68 1.58 -2.91
CA PHE A 113 -7.69 2.39 -2.24
C PHE A 113 -7.11 2.99 -0.97
N ARG A 114 -7.18 4.32 -0.84
CA ARG A 114 -6.73 5.07 0.33
C ARG A 114 -7.43 6.42 0.45
N ALA A 115 -7.35 7.03 1.63
CA ALA A 115 -7.68 8.44 1.78
C ALA A 115 -6.67 9.32 1.02
N VAL A 116 -7.14 10.45 0.49
CA VAL A 116 -6.31 11.38 -0.31
C VAL A 116 -6.00 12.68 0.42
N HIS A 117 -6.84 13.06 1.40
CA HIS A 117 -6.63 14.25 2.19
C HIS A 117 -5.75 13.97 3.41
N GLU A 118 -4.90 14.92 3.72
CA GLU A 118 -3.94 14.79 4.82
C GLU A 118 -4.62 14.57 6.18
N SER A 119 -5.66 15.35 6.50
CA SER A 119 -6.42 15.17 7.75
C SER A 119 -7.05 13.78 7.87
N ALA A 120 -7.50 13.23 6.74
CA ALA A 120 -8.05 11.90 6.67
C ALA A 120 -6.97 10.82 6.89
N LEU A 121 -5.78 11.00 6.31
CA LEU A 121 -4.61 10.12 6.55
C LEU A 121 -4.13 10.18 7.99
N GLN A 122 -4.20 11.34 8.65
CA GLN A 122 -3.89 11.47 10.08
C GLN A 122 -4.88 10.71 10.96
N THR A 123 -6.17 10.71 10.61
CA THR A 123 -7.21 9.98 11.36
C THR A 123 -7.08 8.48 11.18
N SER A 124 -6.87 8.00 9.94
CA SER A 124 -6.68 6.58 9.65
C SER A 124 -5.93 6.38 8.32
N PRO A 125 -4.67 5.98 8.35
CA PRO A 125 -3.83 5.74 7.17
C PRO A 125 -4.03 4.34 6.57
N PHE A 126 -5.19 3.74 6.73
CA PHE A 126 -5.50 2.42 6.20
C PHE A 126 -5.58 2.43 4.67
N ARG A 127 -4.96 1.43 4.03
CA ARG A 127 -4.90 1.28 2.57
C ARG A 127 -5.17 -0.17 2.17
N VAL A 128 -5.74 -0.36 0.99
CA VAL A 128 -5.93 -1.71 0.42
C VAL A 128 -5.50 -1.72 -1.04
N PHE A 129 -4.46 -2.48 -1.33
CA PHE A 129 -4.05 -2.76 -2.69
C PHE A 129 -5.03 -3.78 -3.30
N THR A 130 -5.72 -3.37 -4.35
CA THR A 130 -6.83 -4.14 -4.93
C THR A 130 -6.52 -4.51 -6.36
N SER A 131 -6.39 -5.81 -6.61
CA SER A 131 -6.10 -6.37 -7.92
C SER A 131 -7.35 -6.95 -8.57
N LEU A 132 -7.48 -6.80 -9.88
CA LEU A 132 -8.47 -7.45 -10.70
C LEU A 132 -7.79 -8.47 -11.62
N LEU A 133 -8.26 -9.71 -11.57
CA LEU A 133 -7.78 -10.79 -12.44
C LEU A 133 -8.09 -10.48 -13.91
N ARG A 134 -7.13 -10.69 -14.77
CA ARG A 134 -7.23 -10.58 -16.22
C ARG A 134 -7.51 -11.96 -16.81
N LEU A 135 -8.79 -12.33 -16.86
CA LEU A 135 -9.25 -13.64 -17.31
C LEU A 135 -8.85 -13.94 -18.76
N GLU A 136 -8.79 -12.90 -19.60
CA GLU A 136 -8.40 -13.00 -21.01
C GLU A 136 -6.96 -13.49 -21.21
N LEU A 137 -6.12 -13.43 -20.17
CA LEU A 137 -4.74 -13.93 -20.18
C LEU A 137 -4.64 -15.43 -19.85
N ILE A 138 -5.73 -16.09 -19.49
CA ILE A 138 -5.75 -17.55 -19.36
C ILE A 138 -5.72 -18.13 -20.77
N GLU A 139 -4.60 -18.80 -21.12
CA GLU A 139 -4.36 -19.28 -22.49
C GLU A 139 -5.34 -20.36 -22.93
N ASN A 140 -5.63 -21.32 -22.04
CA ASN A 140 -6.57 -22.41 -22.34
C ASN A 140 -8.03 -21.89 -22.32
N PRO A 141 -8.76 -21.95 -23.46
CA PRO A 141 -10.12 -21.41 -23.54
C PRO A 141 -11.12 -22.14 -22.62
N ASP A 142 -10.97 -23.45 -22.43
CA ASP A 142 -11.86 -24.25 -21.59
C ASP A 142 -11.64 -23.90 -20.12
N LEU A 143 -10.37 -23.72 -19.70
CA LEU A 143 -10.02 -23.28 -18.37
C LEU A 143 -10.49 -21.83 -18.10
N ARG A 144 -10.41 -20.96 -19.10
CA ARG A 144 -10.95 -19.59 -19.04
C ARG A 144 -12.45 -19.60 -18.83
N ALA A 145 -13.18 -20.34 -19.65
CA ALA A 145 -14.64 -20.48 -19.54
C ALA A 145 -15.04 -21.10 -18.18
N PHE A 146 -14.28 -22.06 -17.69
CA PHE A 146 -14.46 -22.62 -16.34
C PHE A 146 -14.28 -21.54 -15.26
N ALA A 147 -13.21 -20.75 -15.33
CA ALA A 147 -12.92 -19.67 -14.37
C ALA A 147 -14.03 -18.60 -14.38
N GLU A 148 -14.46 -18.16 -15.57
CA GLU A 148 -15.58 -17.22 -15.75
C GLU A 148 -16.87 -17.76 -15.11
N ASN A 149 -17.21 -19.03 -15.35
CA ASN A 149 -18.39 -19.67 -14.78
C ASN A 149 -18.31 -19.81 -13.25
N ALA A 150 -17.12 -20.11 -12.71
CA ALA A 150 -16.92 -20.20 -11.26
C ALA A 150 -17.12 -18.84 -10.58
N LEU A 151 -16.53 -17.80 -11.14
CA LEU A 151 -16.62 -16.42 -10.65
C LEU A 151 -18.04 -15.86 -10.77
N ALA A 152 -18.77 -16.16 -11.85
CA ALA A 152 -20.14 -15.70 -12.06
C ALA A 152 -21.13 -16.24 -11.02
N LYS A 153 -20.81 -17.36 -10.39
CA LYS A 153 -21.67 -18.01 -9.38
C LYS A 153 -21.42 -17.53 -7.94
N ARG A 154 -20.32 -16.79 -7.70
CA ARG A 154 -19.97 -16.37 -6.33
C ARG A 154 -20.57 -15.01 -6.00
N SER A 155 -20.84 -14.80 -4.71
CA SER A 155 -21.16 -13.50 -4.14
C SER A 155 -20.20 -13.23 -3.01
N ILE A 156 -19.39 -12.16 -3.14
CA ILE A 156 -18.38 -11.81 -2.16
C ILE A 156 -18.87 -10.81 -1.12
N PHE A 157 -20.05 -10.25 -1.32
CA PHE A 157 -20.65 -9.27 -0.42
C PHE A 157 -21.87 -9.87 0.28
N THR A 158 -22.05 -9.53 1.54
CA THR A 158 -23.27 -9.85 2.26
C THR A 158 -24.41 -8.94 1.76
N PRO A 159 -25.66 -9.40 1.81
CA PRO A 159 -26.81 -8.53 1.52
C PRO A 159 -26.86 -7.28 2.40
N GLY A 160 -26.43 -7.42 3.68
CA GLY A 160 -26.36 -6.29 4.61
C GLY A 160 -25.33 -5.25 4.20
N ALA A 161 -24.14 -5.67 3.73
CA ALA A 161 -23.15 -4.74 3.21
C ALA A 161 -23.66 -3.95 2.00
N LEU A 162 -24.31 -4.63 1.05
CA LEU A 162 -24.88 -3.97 -0.14
C LEU A 162 -25.96 -2.96 0.24
N ALA A 163 -26.88 -3.33 1.13
CA ALA A 163 -27.95 -2.44 1.59
C ALA A 163 -27.40 -1.18 2.30
N LEU A 164 -26.35 -1.34 3.12
CA LEU A 164 -25.72 -0.22 3.82
C LEU A 164 -24.90 0.68 2.90
N ILE A 165 -24.28 0.13 1.84
CA ILE A 165 -23.65 0.93 0.79
C ILE A 165 -24.71 1.80 0.10
N GLU A 166 -25.84 1.22 -0.33
CA GLU A 166 -26.93 1.93 -0.98
C GLU A 166 -27.56 2.99 -0.05
N GLN A 167 -27.67 2.69 1.23
CA GLN A 167 -28.13 3.66 2.25
C GLN A 167 -27.16 4.83 2.36
N ALA A 168 -25.85 4.56 2.50
CA ALA A 168 -24.84 5.61 2.59
C ALA A 168 -24.83 6.53 1.36
N GLU A 169 -24.99 5.96 0.16
CA GLU A 169 -25.07 6.72 -1.09
C GLU A 169 -26.34 7.58 -1.18
N ARG A 170 -27.50 7.05 -0.76
CA ARG A 170 -28.77 7.75 -0.79
C ARG A 170 -28.85 8.87 0.25
N ASP A 171 -28.38 8.59 1.48
CA ASP A 171 -28.59 9.45 2.64
C ASP A 171 -27.37 10.37 2.90
N GLY A 172 -26.27 10.18 2.16
CA GLY A 172 -25.03 10.95 2.28
C GLY A 172 -24.15 10.54 3.47
N GLY A 173 -24.36 9.36 4.05
CA GLY A 173 -23.60 8.82 5.16
C GLY A 173 -24.38 7.82 5.99
N LEU A 174 -23.77 7.30 7.05
CA LEU A 174 -24.35 6.35 7.99
C LEU A 174 -24.38 6.94 9.41
N ASN A 175 -25.42 6.66 10.17
CA ASN A 175 -25.44 6.92 11.61
C ASN A 175 -24.53 5.93 12.35
N VAL A 176 -24.40 6.05 13.67
CA VAL A 176 -23.48 5.23 14.49
C VAL A 176 -23.82 3.74 14.40
N GLU A 177 -25.10 3.37 14.55
CA GLU A 177 -25.54 1.97 14.54
C GLU A 177 -25.31 1.33 13.16
N ASP A 178 -25.67 2.06 12.09
CA ASP A 178 -25.48 1.61 10.71
C ASP A 178 -24.01 1.55 10.32
N ALA A 179 -23.17 2.45 10.83
CA ALA A 179 -21.73 2.43 10.61
C ALA A 179 -21.05 1.21 11.27
N ASP A 180 -21.43 0.88 12.50
CA ASP A 180 -20.94 -0.32 13.20
C ASP A 180 -21.38 -1.60 12.47
N GLU A 181 -22.65 -1.65 12.04
CA GLU A 181 -23.17 -2.76 11.25
C GLU A 181 -22.47 -2.86 9.89
N PHE A 182 -22.22 -1.75 9.21
CA PHE A 182 -21.47 -1.71 7.96
C PHE A 182 -20.07 -2.30 8.12
N ILE A 183 -19.34 -1.92 9.17
CA ILE A 183 -18.01 -2.46 9.45
C ILE A 183 -18.08 -3.98 9.61
N ARG A 184 -19.05 -4.47 10.38
CA ARG A 184 -19.25 -5.91 10.62
C ARG A 184 -19.59 -6.67 9.33
N GLN A 185 -20.49 -6.15 8.51
CA GLN A 185 -20.90 -6.76 7.25
C GLN A 185 -19.81 -6.70 6.18
N ALA A 186 -19.13 -5.56 6.04
CA ALA A 186 -18.05 -5.38 5.09
C ALA A 186 -16.86 -6.30 5.38
N LEU A 187 -16.56 -6.55 6.67
CA LEU A 187 -15.45 -7.40 7.08
C LEU A 187 -15.54 -8.84 6.54
N GLU A 188 -16.79 -9.34 6.36
CA GLU A 188 -17.01 -10.70 5.86
C GLU A 188 -16.42 -10.93 4.46
N THR A 189 -16.33 -9.90 3.62
CA THR A 189 -15.70 -9.98 2.30
C THR A 189 -14.22 -10.34 2.37
N PHE A 190 -13.56 -10.07 3.48
CA PHE A 190 -12.11 -10.20 3.65
C PHE A 190 -11.67 -11.42 4.47
N ARG A 191 -12.63 -12.21 4.97
CA ARG A 191 -12.35 -13.40 5.78
C ARG A 191 -11.75 -14.53 4.98
N TRP A 192 -10.93 -15.33 5.67
CA TRP A 192 -10.42 -16.59 5.14
C TRP A 192 -11.51 -17.64 4.96
N HIS A 193 -11.41 -18.38 3.86
CA HIS A 193 -12.28 -19.51 3.57
C HIS A 193 -11.49 -20.82 3.54
N HIS A 194 -11.82 -21.75 4.43
CA HIS A 194 -11.21 -23.08 4.50
C HIS A 194 -11.75 -24.06 3.43
N THR A 195 -12.71 -23.62 2.63
CA THR A 195 -13.36 -24.47 1.60
C THR A 195 -13.23 -23.82 0.23
N ALA A 196 -12.68 -24.58 -0.71
CA ALA A 196 -12.69 -24.21 -2.12
C ALA A 196 -14.05 -24.57 -2.76
N THR A 197 -14.37 -23.89 -3.85
CA THR A 197 -15.59 -24.12 -4.66
C THR A 197 -15.34 -25.05 -5.86
N VAL A 198 -14.14 -25.55 -5.99
CA VAL A 198 -13.64 -26.35 -7.13
C VAL A 198 -13.06 -27.68 -6.63
N THR A 199 -12.86 -28.63 -7.54
CA THR A 199 -12.14 -29.88 -7.25
C THR A 199 -10.63 -29.65 -7.15
N ALA A 200 -9.92 -30.59 -6.51
CA ALA A 200 -8.47 -30.55 -6.43
C ALA A 200 -7.80 -30.50 -7.82
N ALA A 201 -8.32 -31.26 -8.79
CA ALA A 201 -7.83 -31.26 -10.16
C ALA A 201 -8.04 -29.92 -10.86
N GLN A 202 -9.21 -29.30 -10.69
CA GLN A 202 -9.48 -27.95 -11.24
C GLN A 202 -8.58 -26.88 -10.59
N TYR A 203 -8.40 -26.94 -9.29
CA TYR A 203 -7.47 -26.06 -8.58
C TYR A 203 -6.04 -26.20 -9.14
N GLN A 204 -5.56 -27.44 -9.35
CA GLN A 204 -4.23 -27.65 -9.89
C GLN A 204 -4.07 -27.09 -11.29
N GLN A 205 -5.05 -27.26 -12.18
CA GLN A 205 -5.04 -26.67 -13.52
C GLN A 205 -4.95 -25.14 -13.50
N LEU A 206 -5.71 -24.49 -12.60
CA LEU A 206 -5.63 -23.03 -12.39
C LEU A 206 -4.26 -22.60 -11.86
N SER A 207 -3.72 -23.38 -10.91
CA SER A 207 -2.42 -23.11 -10.28
C SER A 207 -1.24 -23.31 -11.23
N ASP A 208 -1.32 -24.31 -12.13
CA ASP A 208 -0.32 -24.56 -13.16
C ASP A 208 -0.23 -23.42 -14.18
N GLN A 209 -1.37 -22.79 -14.50
CA GLN A 209 -1.38 -21.57 -15.30
C GLN A 209 -0.73 -20.40 -14.54
N HIS A 210 -1.19 -20.13 -13.33
CA HIS A 210 -0.60 -19.19 -12.38
C HIS A 210 -1.25 -19.33 -10.99
N ARG A 211 -0.47 -19.39 -9.90
CA ARG A 211 -0.98 -19.57 -8.52
C ARG A 211 -2.04 -18.55 -8.13
N LEU A 212 -1.91 -17.31 -8.58
CA LEU A 212 -2.86 -16.23 -8.29
C LEU A 212 -4.22 -16.49 -8.95
N ILE A 213 -4.29 -17.15 -10.11
CA ILE A 213 -5.56 -17.54 -10.74
C ILE A 213 -6.30 -18.52 -9.86
N ALA A 214 -5.61 -19.53 -9.32
CA ALA A 214 -6.20 -20.48 -8.37
C ALA A 214 -6.68 -19.78 -7.09
N ASP A 215 -5.90 -18.85 -6.54
CA ASP A 215 -6.27 -18.05 -5.38
C ASP A 215 -7.56 -17.24 -5.59
N VAL A 216 -7.73 -16.64 -6.76
CA VAL A 216 -8.91 -15.83 -7.08
C VAL A 216 -10.14 -16.70 -7.40
N VAL A 217 -9.97 -17.75 -8.21
CA VAL A 217 -11.10 -18.52 -8.80
C VAL A 217 -11.63 -19.59 -7.86
N ALA A 218 -10.77 -20.20 -7.04
CA ALA A 218 -11.14 -21.39 -6.30
C ALA A 218 -11.92 -21.13 -5.00
N PHE A 219 -12.07 -19.89 -4.55
CA PHE A 219 -12.67 -19.55 -3.26
C PHE A 219 -13.94 -18.70 -3.41
N LYS A 220 -14.79 -18.72 -2.37
CA LYS A 220 -16.05 -17.95 -2.32
C LYS A 220 -15.87 -16.44 -2.37
N GLY A 221 -14.71 -15.93 -2.00
CA GLY A 221 -14.44 -14.50 -2.01
C GLY A 221 -12.95 -14.23 -1.90
N PRO A 222 -12.57 -12.97 -2.10
CA PRO A 222 -11.22 -12.54 -1.78
C PRO A 222 -11.04 -12.60 -0.27
N HIS A 223 -9.96 -13.16 0.19
CA HIS A 223 -9.50 -12.99 1.57
C HIS A 223 -8.42 -11.92 1.59
N ILE A 224 -8.23 -11.27 2.73
CA ILE A 224 -7.07 -10.39 2.87
C ILE A 224 -5.79 -11.24 2.90
N ASN A 225 -4.89 -11.02 1.95
CA ASN A 225 -3.70 -11.87 1.81
C ASN A 225 -2.64 -11.56 2.85
N HIS A 226 -2.51 -10.30 3.25
CA HIS A 226 -1.63 -9.83 4.29
C HIS A 226 -2.16 -8.55 4.92
N LEU A 227 -1.69 -8.26 6.12
CA LEU A 227 -1.73 -6.95 6.73
C LEU A 227 -0.31 -6.54 7.10
N THR A 228 0.02 -5.27 6.85
CA THR A 228 1.36 -4.73 6.94
C THR A 228 1.39 -3.56 7.89
N PRO A 229 1.99 -3.69 9.08
CA PRO A 229 2.31 -2.55 9.94
C PRO A 229 3.53 -1.80 9.41
N ARG A 230 3.60 -0.52 9.76
CA ARG A 230 4.78 0.31 9.53
C ARG A 230 5.81 0.11 10.63
N THR A 231 7.08 -0.08 10.25
CA THR A 231 8.23 -0.03 11.14
C THR A 231 9.12 1.16 10.83
N LEU A 232 9.86 1.61 11.84
CA LEU A 232 10.88 2.66 11.72
C LEU A 232 12.26 2.08 11.37
N ASP A 233 12.48 0.78 11.65
CA ASP A 233 13.71 0.05 11.31
C ASP A 233 13.37 -1.36 10.84
N ILE A 234 13.23 -1.52 9.53
CA ILE A 234 12.87 -2.79 8.89
C ILE A 234 14.00 -3.82 8.98
N ASP A 235 15.26 -3.37 8.98
CA ASP A 235 16.42 -4.26 9.07
C ASP A 235 16.47 -4.91 10.45
N GLN A 236 16.23 -4.13 11.52
CA GLN A 236 16.17 -4.65 12.88
C GLN A 236 15.00 -5.61 13.08
N VAL A 237 13.81 -5.29 12.56
CA VAL A 237 12.65 -6.21 12.64
C VAL A 237 12.97 -7.51 11.92
N GLN A 238 13.47 -7.46 10.67
CA GLN A 238 13.80 -8.67 9.93
C GLN A 238 14.84 -9.54 10.65
N ALA A 239 15.89 -8.92 11.20
CA ALA A 239 16.93 -9.64 11.95
C ALA A 239 16.39 -10.29 13.23
N ALA A 240 15.37 -9.69 13.87
CA ALA A 240 14.79 -10.20 15.11
C ALA A 240 13.67 -11.24 14.89
N MET A 241 13.10 -11.36 13.69
CA MET A 241 12.03 -12.32 13.36
C MET A 241 12.34 -13.77 13.77
N PRO A 242 13.56 -14.34 13.48
CA PRO A 242 13.87 -15.72 13.85
C PRO A 242 13.78 -15.97 15.36
N GLY A 243 14.17 -15.00 16.19
CA GLY A 243 14.04 -15.08 17.65
C GLY A 243 12.60 -15.14 18.17
N LYS A 244 11.63 -14.80 17.33
CA LYS A 244 10.18 -14.92 17.60
C LYS A 244 9.55 -16.11 16.89
N GLY A 245 10.34 -17.03 16.32
CA GLY A 245 9.84 -18.19 15.56
C GLY A 245 9.26 -17.82 14.20
N ILE A 246 9.54 -16.61 13.69
CA ILE A 246 9.08 -16.12 12.39
C ILE A 246 10.21 -16.32 11.37
N THR A 247 9.95 -17.03 10.27
CA THR A 247 10.93 -17.22 9.19
C THR A 247 10.78 -16.08 8.17
N PRO A 248 11.72 -15.12 8.12
CA PRO A 248 11.65 -14.00 7.18
C PRO A 248 11.96 -14.46 5.76
N LYS A 249 11.59 -13.65 4.76
CA LYS A 249 12.17 -13.72 3.43
C LYS A 249 13.62 -13.25 3.46
N ALA A 250 14.40 -13.72 2.48
CA ALA A 250 15.84 -13.48 2.45
C ALA A 250 16.23 -12.02 2.12
N VAL A 251 15.34 -11.30 1.44
CA VAL A 251 15.63 -9.97 0.88
C VAL A 251 14.55 -8.99 1.31
N ILE A 252 15.00 -7.80 1.74
CA ILE A 252 14.13 -6.62 1.87
C ILE A 252 14.05 -5.96 0.50
N GLU A 253 12.85 -5.79 -0.01
CA GLU A 253 12.62 -5.11 -1.29
C GLU A 253 12.63 -3.59 -1.13
N GLY A 254 13.04 -2.90 -2.21
CA GLY A 254 13.16 -1.45 -2.25
C GLY A 254 14.61 -0.97 -2.24
N PRO A 255 14.84 0.30 -1.89
CA PRO A 255 16.20 0.87 -1.81
C PRO A 255 17.00 0.26 -0.66
N PRO A 256 18.34 0.39 -0.68
CA PRO A 256 19.16 0.01 0.47
C PRO A 256 18.88 0.91 1.70
N PRO A 257 19.38 0.56 2.90
CA PRO A 257 19.33 1.46 4.05
C PRO A 257 19.92 2.84 3.73
N ARG A 258 19.27 3.91 4.20
CA ARG A 258 19.65 5.29 3.89
C ARG A 258 19.43 6.19 5.12
N GLN A 259 20.20 7.31 5.19
CA GLN A 259 19.94 8.37 6.19
C GLN A 259 18.60 9.07 5.91
N CYS A 260 18.29 9.29 4.61
CA CYS A 260 17.00 9.79 4.16
C CYS A 260 16.25 8.68 3.46
N PRO A 261 15.37 7.93 4.14
CA PRO A 261 14.56 6.89 3.51
C PRO A 261 13.73 7.44 2.34
N ILE A 262 13.68 6.71 1.25
CA ILE A 262 12.94 7.07 0.03
C ILE A 262 11.93 5.97 -0.31
N LEU A 263 10.79 6.35 -0.84
CA LEU A 263 9.71 5.45 -1.24
C LEU A 263 9.35 4.47 -0.11
N LEU A 264 9.64 3.19 -0.32
CA LEU A 264 9.15 2.08 0.49
C LEU A 264 10.16 0.95 0.50
N ARG A 265 10.42 0.36 1.68
CA ARG A 265 11.12 -0.90 1.86
C ARG A 265 10.15 -1.90 2.48
N GLN A 266 10.10 -3.12 1.94
CA GLN A 266 9.15 -4.15 2.37
C GLN A 266 9.83 -5.50 2.51
N THR A 267 9.40 -6.27 3.51
CA THR A 267 9.73 -7.69 3.67
C THR A 267 8.56 -8.40 4.36
N SER A 268 8.59 -9.72 4.33
CA SER A 268 7.53 -10.54 4.94
C SER A 268 8.10 -11.82 5.54
N PHE A 269 7.30 -12.52 6.31
CA PHE A 269 7.56 -13.93 6.56
C PHE A 269 7.06 -14.81 5.39
N LYS A 270 7.57 -16.04 5.30
CA LYS A 270 7.16 -17.00 4.27
C LYS A 270 5.67 -17.31 4.41
N ALA A 271 4.96 -17.35 3.28
CA ALA A 271 3.53 -17.66 3.28
C ALA A 271 3.24 -19.01 3.96
N LEU A 272 2.12 -19.03 4.67
CA LEU A 272 1.68 -20.20 5.41
C LEU A 272 0.97 -21.19 4.49
N ASP A 273 1.26 -22.47 4.65
CA ASP A 273 0.48 -23.54 4.04
C ASP A 273 -0.71 -23.86 4.94
N GLU A 274 -1.91 -23.55 4.48
CA GLU A 274 -3.13 -23.67 5.25
C GLU A 274 -4.01 -24.80 4.72
N PRO A 275 -4.56 -25.67 5.58
CA PRO A 275 -5.43 -26.75 5.14
C PRO A 275 -6.73 -26.20 4.57
N ILE A 276 -7.12 -26.72 3.40
CA ILE A 276 -8.39 -26.42 2.74
C ILE A 276 -9.10 -27.69 2.29
N ALA A 277 -10.43 -27.63 2.24
CA ALA A 277 -11.26 -28.67 1.66
C ALA A 277 -11.67 -28.29 0.25
N PHE A 278 -11.23 -29.06 -0.73
CA PHE A 278 -11.78 -29.04 -2.09
C PHE A 278 -13.16 -29.74 -2.08
N THR A 279 -13.89 -29.63 -3.18
CA THR A 279 -15.21 -30.30 -3.27
C THR A 279 -15.11 -31.83 -3.27
N ASP A 280 -13.95 -32.41 -3.55
CA ASP A 280 -13.68 -33.83 -3.71
C ASP A 280 -12.51 -34.37 -2.86
N ALA A 281 -11.70 -33.49 -2.23
CA ALA A 281 -10.53 -33.91 -1.47
C ALA A 281 -10.10 -32.88 -0.42
N GLN A 282 -9.22 -33.29 0.48
CA GLN A 282 -8.48 -32.38 1.37
C GLN A 282 -7.14 -31.97 0.71
N GLY A 283 -6.68 -30.77 0.98
CA GLY A 283 -5.42 -30.26 0.48
C GLY A 283 -4.92 -29.05 1.24
N SER A 284 -4.07 -28.26 0.62
CA SER A 284 -3.53 -27.02 1.19
C SER A 284 -3.51 -25.88 0.18
N HIS A 285 -3.51 -24.65 0.68
CA HIS A 285 -3.34 -23.43 -0.08
C HIS A 285 -2.38 -22.49 0.65
N SER A 286 -1.46 -21.87 -0.10
CA SER A 286 -0.48 -20.93 0.44
C SER A 286 -0.75 -19.54 -0.12
N ALA A 287 -1.40 -18.68 0.66
CA ALA A 287 -1.74 -17.33 0.22
C ALA A 287 -1.44 -16.27 1.27
N ARG A 288 -1.56 -16.58 2.57
CA ARG A 288 -1.49 -15.59 3.64
C ARG A 288 -0.12 -15.51 4.30
N PHE A 289 0.30 -14.29 4.61
CA PHE A 289 1.57 -13.99 5.28
C PHE A 289 1.46 -12.68 6.07
N GLY A 290 2.45 -12.37 6.92
CA GLY A 290 2.60 -11.03 7.48
C GLY A 290 3.73 -10.32 6.77
N GLU A 291 3.50 -9.06 6.43
CA GLU A 291 4.47 -8.17 5.81
C GLU A 291 4.77 -7.03 6.78
N ILE A 292 5.91 -6.40 6.62
CA ILE A 292 6.28 -5.13 7.27
C ILE A 292 6.79 -4.16 6.24
N GLU A 293 6.61 -2.87 6.50
CA GLU A 293 7.09 -1.81 5.63
C GLU A 293 7.78 -0.69 6.42
N GLN A 294 8.79 -0.09 5.78
CA GLN A 294 9.39 1.16 6.21
C GLN A 294 9.18 2.20 5.11
N ARG A 295 8.54 3.32 5.46
CA ARG A 295 8.21 4.38 4.51
C ARG A 295 9.21 5.52 4.57
N GLY A 296 9.54 6.06 3.40
CA GLY A 296 10.38 7.23 3.23
C GLY A 296 9.68 8.33 2.44
N VAL A 297 10.44 9.29 1.94
CA VAL A 297 9.93 10.43 1.18
C VAL A 297 9.41 10.03 -0.19
N ALA A 298 8.32 10.65 -0.64
CA ALA A 298 7.79 10.52 -1.98
C ALA A 298 8.72 11.18 -3.01
N LEU A 299 9.02 10.45 -4.08
CA LEU A 299 9.91 10.93 -5.16
C LEU A 299 9.12 11.62 -6.27
N THR A 300 9.71 12.68 -6.82
CA THR A 300 9.24 13.30 -8.06
C THR A 300 9.46 12.35 -9.26
N PRO A 301 8.87 12.61 -10.44
CA PRO A 301 9.19 11.85 -11.65
C PRO A 301 10.68 11.76 -11.93
N LYS A 302 11.43 12.84 -11.69
CA LYS A 302 12.90 12.87 -11.84
C LYS A 302 13.59 11.95 -10.82
N GLY A 303 13.16 12.00 -9.56
CA GLY A 303 13.70 11.14 -8.51
C GLY A 303 13.36 9.67 -8.76
N ARG A 304 12.13 9.38 -9.23
CA ARG A 304 11.71 8.05 -9.59
C ARG A 304 12.52 7.46 -10.74
N ALA A 305 12.75 8.23 -11.79
CA ALA A 305 13.58 7.80 -12.93
C ALA A 305 15.04 7.49 -12.50
N LEU A 306 15.60 8.29 -11.58
CA LEU A 306 16.91 7.99 -10.99
C LEU A 306 16.88 6.69 -10.17
N TYR A 307 15.89 6.52 -9.30
CA TYR A 307 15.68 5.32 -8.50
C TYR A 307 15.59 4.06 -9.38
N ASP A 308 14.72 4.07 -10.39
CA ASP A 308 14.49 2.93 -11.28
C ASP A 308 15.79 2.55 -12.04
N ARG A 309 16.54 3.54 -12.52
CA ARG A 309 17.82 3.32 -13.19
C ARG A 309 18.84 2.64 -12.28
N LEU A 310 18.97 3.09 -11.02
CA LEU A 310 19.94 2.51 -10.08
C LEU A 310 19.54 1.13 -9.62
N LEU A 311 18.25 0.91 -9.41
CA LEU A 311 17.71 -0.39 -9.04
C LEU A 311 17.94 -1.42 -10.17
N ASN A 312 17.66 -1.03 -11.41
CA ASN A 312 17.88 -1.89 -12.57
C ASN A 312 19.36 -2.18 -12.76
N ALA A 313 20.25 -1.19 -12.65
CA ALA A 313 21.70 -1.41 -12.73
C ALA A 313 22.20 -2.43 -11.70
N ALA A 314 21.70 -2.38 -10.46
CA ALA A 314 22.05 -3.37 -9.43
C ALA A 314 21.57 -4.79 -9.78
N ARG A 315 20.39 -4.92 -10.39
CA ARG A 315 19.83 -6.20 -10.85
C ARG A 315 20.57 -6.77 -12.06
N ASP A 316 20.86 -5.92 -13.04
CA ASP A 316 21.58 -6.30 -14.25
C ASP A 316 22.98 -6.82 -13.89
N GLU A 317 23.66 -6.15 -12.96
CA GLU A 317 24.98 -6.58 -12.48
C GLU A 317 24.90 -7.89 -11.64
N LEU A 318 23.79 -8.12 -10.91
CA LEU A 318 23.57 -9.38 -10.22
C LEU A 318 23.44 -10.55 -11.20
N GLY A 319 22.84 -10.30 -12.37
CA GLY A 319 22.65 -11.27 -13.45
C GLY A 319 21.72 -12.45 -13.11
N ALA A 320 20.96 -12.31 -12.02
CA ALA A 320 20.01 -13.31 -11.53
C ALA A 320 18.95 -12.63 -10.64
N PHE A 321 17.85 -13.33 -10.38
CA PHE A 321 16.88 -12.83 -9.39
C PHE A 321 17.43 -12.88 -7.96
N PRO A 322 17.11 -11.90 -7.11
CA PRO A 322 17.43 -11.93 -5.69
C PRO A 322 16.86 -13.20 -5.03
N SER A 323 17.67 -13.92 -4.30
CA SER A 323 17.34 -15.19 -3.64
C SER A 323 18.13 -15.34 -2.34
N GLU A 324 17.84 -16.38 -1.57
CA GLU A 324 18.63 -16.70 -0.36
C GLU A 324 20.14 -16.88 -0.68
N ALA A 325 20.46 -17.45 -1.83
CA ALA A 325 21.84 -17.73 -2.23
C ALA A 325 22.65 -16.48 -2.60
N ASN A 326 22.00 -15.41 -3.04
CA ASN A 326 22.67 -14.19 -3.52
C ASN A 326 22.26 -12.91 -2.79
N ALA A 327 21.44 -13.00 -1.73
CA ALA A 327 20.91 -11.83 -0.99
C ALA A 327 22.00 -10.87 -0.52
N GLY A 328 23.11 -11.39 0.03
CA GLY A 328 24.23 -10.57 0.49
C GLY A 328 24.90 -9.80 -0.65
N ARG A 329 25.13 -10.45 -1.81
CA ARG A 329 25.67 -9.78 -3.00
C ARG A 329 24.71 -8.74 -3.54
N TYR A 330 23.41 -9.05 -3.59
CA TYR A 330 22.40 -8.09 -4.03
C TYR A 330 22.37 -6.83 -3.16
N GLY A 331 22.43 -7.00 -1.83
CA GLY A 331 22.51 -5.86 -0.89
C GLY A 331 23.75 -4.99 -1.11
N GLN A 332 24.92 -5.60 -1.39
CA GLN A 332 26.14 -4.86 -1.71
C GLN A 332 26.02 -4.07 -3.02
N LEU A 333 25.45 -4.68 -4.06
CA LEU A 333 25.22 -4.02 -5.36
C LEU A 333 24.23 -2.86 -5.22
N LEU A 334 23.14 -3.05 -4.49
CA LEU A 334 22.22 -1.96 -4.18
C LEU A 334 22.92 -0.80 -3.47
N ALA A 335 23.67 -1.09 -2.42
CA ALA A 335 24.40 -0.06 -1.68
C ALA A 335 25.41 0.67 -2.57
N HIS A 336 26.10 -0.05 -3.46
CA HIS A 336 27.05 0.54 -4.41
C HIS A 336 26.37 1.49 -5.41
N HIS A 337 25.37 1.01 -6.14
CA HIS A 337 24.68 1.83 -7.14
C HIS A 337 23.97 3.03 -6.53
N PHE A 338 23.34 2.85 -5.37
CA PHE A 338 22.61 3.94 -4.69
C PHE A 338 23.50 5.01 -4.05
N GLN A 339 24.84 4.86 -4.04
CA GLN A 339 25.74 5.97 -3.71
C GLN A 339 25.54 7.19 -4.63
N ALA A 340 25.06 6.97 -5.86
CA ALA A 340 24.72 8.03 -6.79
C ALA A 340 23.39 8.74 -6.49
N PHE A 341 22.59 8.24 -5.56
CA PHE A 341 21.35 8.90 -5.12
C PHE A 341 21.65 9.76 -3.89
N PRO A 342 21.41 11.09 -3.90
CA PRO A 342 21.68 11.97 -2.77
C PRO A 342 21.00 11.50 -1.49
N ASP A 343 21.69 11.57 -0.34
CA ASP A 343 21.24 11.03 0.95
C ASP A 343 21.11 12.11 2.05
N THR A 344 20.74 13.33 1.64
CA THR A 344 20.29 14.40 2.53
C THR A 344 19.02 15.04 1.98
N TYR A 345 18.09 15.42 2.85
CA TYR A 345 16.84 16.07 2.42
C TYR A 345 17.07 17.39 1.71
N ALA A 346 18.12 18.14 2.09
CA ALA A 346 18.51 19.36 1.39
C ALA A 346 18.86 19.10 -0.07
N GLN A 347 19.73 18.13 -0.33
CA GLN A 347 20.12 17.74 -1.70
C GLN A 347 18.94 17.18 -2.50
N LEU A 348 18.07 16.37 -1.88
CA LEU A 348 16.89 15.84 -2.55
C LEU A 348 15.95 16.96 -2.99
N ARG A 349 15.75 17.97 -2.13
CA ARG A 349 14.95 19.17 -2.44
C ARG A 349 15.59 20.01 -3.53
N GLU A 350 16.86 20.40 -3.37
CA GLU A 350 17.58 21.28 -4.31
C GLU A 350 17.67 20.68 -5.72
N GLN A 351 17.83 19.36 -5.80
CA GLN A 351 17.87 18.66 -7.08
C GLN A 351 16.47 18.32 -7.62
N GLY A 352 15.40 18.61 -6.88
CA GLY A 352 14.02 18.32 -7.26
C GLY A 352 13.74 16.82 -7.38
N LEU A 353 14.31 16.00 -6.51
CA LEU A 353 14.18 14.53 -6.56
C LEU A 353 13.05 14.00 -5.68
N ALA A 354 12.61 14.76 -4.69
CA ALA A 354 11.57 14.37 -3.75
C ALA A 354 10.60 15.53 -3.50
N TYR A 355 9.42 15.18 -2.96
CA TYR A 355 8.40 16.13 -2.56
C TYR A 355 8.54 16.52 -1.11
N PHE A 356 8.29 17.81 -0.78
CA PHE A 356 8.41 18.36 0.55
C PHE A 356 7.19 19.17 0.93
N ARG A 357 6.96 19.28 2.22
CA ARG A 357 5.99 20.18 2.82
C ARG A 357 6.70 21.32 3.53
N TYR A 358 6.14 22.50 3.43
CA TYR A 358 6.72 23.76 3.92
C TYR A 358 5.86 24.33 5.05
N PHE A 359 6.50 24.84 6.08
CA PHE A 359 5.85 25.38 7.28
C PHE A 359 6.47 26.72 7.66
N ALA A 360 5.64 27.74 7.89
CA ALA A 360 6.10 29.01 8.45
C ALA A 360 6.55 28.79 9.89
N THR A 361 7.77 29.21 10.23
CA THR A 361 8.32 29.12 11.58
C THR A 361 7.84 30.29 12.47
N ALA A 362 7.97 30.16 13.79
CA ALA A 362 7.72 31.25 14.72
C ALA A 362 8.60 32.48 14.41
N GLN A 363 9.87 32.25 14.01
CA GLN A 363 10.80 33.29 13.57
C GLN A 363 10.30 34.01 12.33
N GLY A 364 9.84 33.25 11.31
CA GLY A 364 9.27 33.82 10.10
C GLY A 364 8.02 34.65 10.36
N LEU A 365 7.12 34.17 11.23
CA LEU A 365 5.94 34.90 11.64
C LEU A 365 6.26 36.19 12.38
N ALA A 366 7.28 36.18 13.25
CA ALA A 366 7.73 37.37 13.97
C ALA A 366 8.40 38.42 13.04
N ALA A 367 8.99 37.98 11.93
CA ALA A 367 9.61 38.83 10.93
C ALA A 367 8.62 39.48 9.94
N ARG A 368 7.34 39.08 10.00
CA ARG A 368 6.31 39.55 9.07
C ARG A 368 6.18 41.07 9.06
N GLY A 369 6.17 41.64 7.87
CA GLY A 369 6.09 43.09 7.67
C GLY A 369 7.42 43.83 7.86
N ASN A 370 8.50 43.14 8.19
CA ASN A 370 9.84 43.77 8.22
C ASN A 370 10.31 43.99 6.76
N PRO A 371 10.69 45.24 6.38
CA PRO A 371 11.21 45.52 5.03
C PRO A 371 12.45 44.71 4.64
N ALA A 372 13.23 44.24 5.62
CA ALA A 372 14.42 43.40 5.41
C ALA A 372 14.11 41.90 5.33
N GLN A 373 12.83 41.49 5.45
CA GLN A 373 12.44 40.09 5.35
C GLN A 373 12.69 39.56 3.93
N PRO A 374 13.33 38.41 3.77
CA PRO A 374 13.46 37.74 2.47
C PRO A 374 12.10 37.52 1.80
N ARG A 375 12.07 37.52 0.48
CA ARG A 375 10.82 37.43 -0.30
C ARG A 375 10.75 36.21 -1.22
N THR A 376 11.85 35.52 -1.40
CA THR A 376 11.86 34.28 -2.20
C THR A 376 11.87 33.06 -1.29
N LEU A 377 11.29 31.96 -1.77
CA LEU A 377 11.22 30.70 -1.02
C LEU A 377 12.61 30.21 -0.56
N PRO A 378 13.67 30.18 -1.40
CA PRO A 378 15.00 29.78 -0.95
C PRO A 378 15.55 30.68 0.16
N GLU A 379 15.45 32.00 0.02
CA GLU A 379 15.94 32.93 1.02
C GLU A 379 15.18 32.83 2.35
N LEU A 380 13.87 32.56 2.32
CA LEU A 380 13.07 32.36 3.53
C LEU A 380 13.47 31.06 4.27
N ILE A 381 13.82 30.02 3.52
CA ILE A 381 14.34 28.78 4.10
C ILE A 381 15.71 29.01 4.73
N ASP A 382 16.63 29.67 4.00
CA ASP A 382 17.98 29.95 4.46
C ASP A 382 17.98 30.86 5.69
N ALA A 383 17.02 31.77 5.80
CA ALA A 383 16.81 32.65 6.97
C ALA A 383 16.10 31.92 8.14
N GLY A 384 15.71 30.69 8.00
CA GLY A 384 14.97 29.94 9.02
C GLY A 384 13.53 30.42 9.24
N HIS A 385 12.95 31.13 8.26
CA HIS A 385 11.56 31.58 8.29
C HIS A 385 10.57 30.51 7.82
N ILE A 386 11.07 29.51 7.09
CA ILE A 386 10.33 28.33 6.62
C ILE A 386 11.12 27.07 6.99
N ASP A 387 10.46 26.14 7.65
CA ASP A 387 10.91 24.76 7.84
C ASP A 387 10.40 23.89 6.70
N VAL A 388 11.18 22.84 6.38
CA VAL A 388 10.90 21.93 5.27
C VAL A 388 10.94 20.49 5.78
N GLU A 389 9.86 19.75 5.58
CA GLU A 389 9.75 18.34 5.97
C GLU A 389 9.43 17.47 4.75
N PRO A 390 9.97 16.24 4.66
CA PRO A 390 9.67 15.34 3.55
C PRO A 390 8.19 14.93 3.56
N LEU A 391 7.57 14.83 2.38
CA LEU A 391 6.26 14.20 2.24
C LEU A 391 6.43 12.68 2.23
N VAL A 392 5.73 12.01 3.14
CA VAL A 392 5.75 10.54 3.23
C VAL A 392 5.16 9.93 1.96
N TYR A 393 5.80 8.89 1.46
CA TYR A 393 5.27 8.09 0.37
C TYR A 393 4.10 7.24 0.87
N GLU A 394 2.90 7.52 0.36
CA GLU A 394 1.64 6.89 0.78
C GLU A 394 1.20 5.73 -0.11
N ASP A 395 1.85 5.55 -1.26
CA ASP A 395 1.48 4.60 -2.29
C ASP A 395 2.34 3.33 -2.28
N PHE A 396 2.37 2.58 -3.36
CA PHE A 396 2.98 1.26 -3.41
C PHE A 396 4.02 1.15 -4.51
N LEU A 397 4.99 0.28 -4.30
CA LEU A 397 5.85 -0.21 -5.37
C LEU A 397 5.14 -1.39 -6.04
N PRO A 398 4.92 -1.36 -7.38
CA PRO A 398 3.91 -2.20 -8.05
C PRO A 398 4.02 -3.70 -7.77
N VAL A 399 5.23 -4.22 -7.67
CA VAL A 399 5.46 -5.66 -7.62
C VAL A 399 5.32 -6.23 -6.22
N SER A 400 5.83 -5.54 -5.20
CA SER A 400 5.73 -5.99 -3.81
C SER A 400 4.31 -5.91 -3.27
N ALA A 401 3.56 -4.88 -3.68
CA ALA A 401 2.19 -4.66 -3.21
C ALA A 401 1.20 -5.77 -3.59
N ALA A 402 1.42 -6.48 -4.70
CA ALA A 402 0.61 -7.62 -5.08
C ALA A 402 0.95 -8.92 -4.30
N GLY A 403 1.86 -8.84 -3.32
CA GLY A 403 2.37 -10.02 -2.62
C GLY A 403 3.28 -10.88 -3.49
N ILE A 404 3.78 -10.32 -4.59
CA ILE A 404 4.66 -10.97 -5.52
C ILE A 404 6.01 -10.29 -5.42
N PHE A 405 6.92 -10.94 -4.72
CA PHE A 405 8.27 -10.46 -4.59
C PHE A 405 9.02 -10.67 -5.91
N GLN A 406 9.85 -9.70 -6.27
CA GLN A 406 10.55 -9.63 -7.55
C GLN A 406 11.45 -10.84 -7.87
N SER A 407 11.73 -11.68 -6.87
CA SER A 407 12.41 -12.95 -7.07
C SER A 407 11.71 -13.94 -8.04
N ASN A 408 10.50 -13.59 -8.52
CA ASN A 408 9.68 -14.44 -9.37
C ASN A 408 9.40 -13.82 -10.75
N LEU A 409 10.08 -12.72 -11.14
CA LEU A 409 9.72 -11.96 -12.34
C LEU A 409 10.85 -11.94 -13.37
N GLY A 410 10.50 -12.35 -14.61
CA GLY A 410 11.38 -12.27 -15.76
C GLY A 410 11.45 -10.90 -16.43
N ASP A 411 12.37 -10.72 -17.36
CA ASP A 411 12.60 -9.50 -18.14
C ASP A 411 11.34 -9.01 -18.85
N ALA A 412 10.89 -7.80 -18.51
CA ALA A 412 9.86 -7.12 -19.28
C ALA A 412 10.08 -5.61 -19.32
N ALA A 413 11.02 -5.19 -20.13
CA ALA A 413 11.05 -3.84 -20.69
C ALA A 413 10.16 -3.78 -21.93
N GLN A 414 8.84 -3.83 -21.78
CA GLN A 414 7.94 -3.50 -22.89
C GLN A 414 6.66 -2.81 -22.42
N SER A 415 6.54 -1.57 -22.87
CA SER A 415 5.34 -0.92 -23.37
C SER A 415 4.61 0.08 -22.49
N HIS A 416 5.00 1.33 -22.60
CA HIS A 416 4.12 2.47 -22.30
C HIS A 416 2.84 2.50 -23.16
N TYR A 417 2.83 1.85 -24.32
CA TYR A 417 1.68 1.84 -25.24
C TYR A 417 0.60 0.84 -24.82
N ALA A 418 0.97 -0.30 -24.28
CA ALA A 418 0.04 -1.28 -23.73
C ALA A 418 -0.53 -0.85 -22.37
N ALA A 419 0.25 -0.11 -21.55
CA ALA A 419 -0.19 0.38 -20.27
C ALA A 419 -1.43 1.29 -20.35
N ASN A 420 -1.47 2.22 -21.31
CA ASN A 420 -2.60 3.16 -21.46
C ASN A 420 -3.90 2.46 -21.90
N SER A 421 -3.83 1.43 -22.73
CA SER A 421 -5.02 0.67 -23.12
C SER A 421 -5.57 -0.17 -21.97
N ASN A 422 -4.69 -0.77 -21.17
CA ASN A 422 -5.06 -1.58 -20.01
C ASN A 422 -5.65 -0.73 -18.87
N GLN A 423 -5.14 0.48 -18.67
CA GLN A 423 -5.68 1.42 -17.67
C GLN A 423 -7.12 1.82 -18.01
N ALA A 424 -7.42 2.17 -19.25
CA ALA A 424 -8.79 2.54 -19.67
C ALA A 424 -9.79 1.40 -19.46
N GLU A 425 -9.39 0.17 -19.69
CA GLU A 425 -10.20 -1.03 -19.44
C GLU A 425 -10.42 -1.23 -17.92
N PHE A 426 -9.37 -1.09 -17.13
CA PHE A 426 -9.47 -1.16 -15.68
C PHE A 426 -10.40 -0.09 -15.12
N GLU A 427 -10.25 1.16 -15.54
CA GLU A 427 -11.09 2.28 -15.09
C GLU A 427 -12.55 2.12 -15.50
N LYS A 428 -12.80 1.50 -16.66
CA LYS A 428 -14.15 1.10 -17.06
C LYS A 428 -14.75 0.04 -16.12
N ALA A 429 -13.95 -0.97 -15.75
CA ALA A 429 -14.36 -1.99 -14.78
C ALA A 429 -14.55 -1.39 -13.37
N LEU A 430 -13.70 -0.46 -12.99
CA LEU A 430 -13.77 0.27 -11.70
C LEU A 430 -15.00 1.22 -11.64
N GLY A 431 -15.43 1.73 -12.79
CA GLY A 431 -16.51 2.72 -12.90
C GLY A 431 -16.09 4.14 -12.50
N SER A 432 -14.80 4.43 -12.46
CA SER A 432 -14.22 5.76 -12.22
C SER A 432 -12.76 5.81 -12.69
N PRO A 433 -12.21 7.00 -12.99
CA PRO A 433 -10.78 7.14 -13.20
C PRO A 433 -10.01 6.85 -11.89
N THR A 434 -8.76 6.44 -12.03
CA THR A 434 -7.78 6.40 -10.95
C THR A 434 -7.14 7.79 -10.76
N ILE A 435 -6.82 8.14 -9.52
CA ILE A 435 -6.17 9.42 -9.20
C ILE A 435 -4.65 9.24 -9.39
N ASP A 436 -4.02 10.20 -10.05
CA ASP A 436 -2.57 10.24 -10.20
C ASP A 436 -1.91 10.61 -8.84
N GLU A 437 -1.12 9.69 -8.29
CA GLU A 437 -0.43 9.88 -7.00
C GLU A 437 0.61 11.01 -7.06
N LEU A 438 1.32 11.16 -8.20
CA LEU A 438 2.33 12.21 -8.35
C LEU A 438 1.68 13.60 -8.35
N LYS A 439 0.50 13.71 -8.94
CA LYS A 439 -0.30 14.94 -8.89
C LYS A 439 -0.70 15.29 -7.46
N LEU A 440 -1.13 14.29 -6.65
CA LEU A 440 -1.48 14.53 -5.24
C LEU A 440 -0.30 15.06 -4.43
N TYR A 441 0.90 14.50 -4.60
CA TYR A 441 2.11 15.00 -3.94
C TYR A 441 2.47 16.41 -4.39
N GLY A 442 2.43 16.67 -5.71
CA GLY A 442 2.72 17.98 -6.27
C GLY A 442 1.76 19.06 -5.75
N GLU A 443 0.46 18.78 -5.72
CA GLU A 443 -0.57 19.69 -5.20
C GLU A 443 -0.41 19.92 -3.69
N THR A 444 -0.04 18.89 -2.92
CA THR A 444 0.21 19.03 -1.48
C THR A 444 1.42 19.91 -1.21
N GLN A 445 2.52 19.70 -1.94
CA GLN A 445 3.69 20.55 -1.88
C GLN A 445 3.34 22.00 -2.22
N GLN A 446 2.68 22.22 -3.37
CA GLN A 446 2.36 23.57 -3.84
C GLN A 446 1.46 24.32 -2.86
N ARG A 447 0.40 23.68 -2.32
CA ARG A 447 -0.45 24.28 -1.31
C ARG A 447 0.33 24.71 -0.07
N SER A 448 1.29 23.92 0.39
CA SER A 448 2.09 24.29 1.56
C SER A 448 3.03 25.47 1.29
N VAL A 449 3.58 25.57 0.07
CA VAL A 449 4.36 26.74 -0.36
C VAL A 449 3.48 27.98 -0.41
N ASP A 450 2.34 27.90 -1.10
CA ASP A 450 1.41 29.03 -1.26
C ASP A 450 0.92 29.55 0.10
N GLU A 451 0.61 28.66 1.04
CA GLU A 451 0.21 29.01 2.39
C GLU A 451 1.36 29.72 3.16
N CYS A 452 2.59 29.20 3.08
CA CYS A 452 3.74 29.86 3.70
C CYS A 452 3.97 31.26 3.13
N MET A 453 3.94 31.41 1.81
CA MET A 453 4.13 32.70 1.15
C MET A 453 3.02 33.68 1.51
N ARG A 454 1.77 33.21 1.51
CA ARG A 454 0.62 34.02 1.95
C ARG A 454 0.72 34.49 3.40
N VAL A 455 1.12 33.58 4.29
CA VAL A 455 1.20 33.88 5.73
C VAL A 455 2.39 34.80 6.05
N LEU A 456 3.52 34.65 5.38
CA LEU A 456 4.74 35.42 5.66
C LEU A 456 4.84 36.76 4.92
N LEU A 457 4.29 36.84 3.71
CA LEU A 457 4.45 38.01 2.85
C LEU A 457 3.13 38.80 2.64
N GLY A 458 1.97 38.23 3.08
CA GLY A 458 0.65 38.90 3.04
C GLY A 458 -0.03 38.67 1.76
#